data_90d6dd0744897e167951f7ddcadc38f3
#
_entry.id   90d6dd0744897e167951f7ddcadc38f3
#
_cell.length_a   1.000
_cell.length_b   1.000
_cell.length_c   1.000
_cell.angle_alpha   90.00
_cell.angle_beta   90.00
_cell.angle_gamma   90.00
#
_symmetry.space_group_name_H-M   'P 1'
#
loop_
_entity.id
_entity.type
_entity.pdbx_description
1 polymer ?
#
loop_
_entity_poly.entity_id
_entity_poly.type
_entity_poly.pdbx_seq_one_letter_code
_entity_poly.pdbx_strand_id
1 'polypeptide(L)'
;MDWVTGLVPGGKESLNGFLIIADRFGKRMRCLPCHKEDKAMDTALLFWNNIIFKCGVPKIIISDRDLKFTSEFWTNLYDMLGKKLAFSTAYHPQTGGRIERMIQTMEDILRRVCAYGMEYKDHEGYTHDWVTLLPAVQLAYNTSQHSTTGKTPSLVEKGWNPLLPVDRLKKNILTIHPTAKDFHNMWKKACDTAAKCIAEEKEYKKQRWDKLHMEPDFK
;
A
#
# COMPACT_ATOMS: atom_id res chain seq x y z
N MET A 1 -8.53 -5.01 -6.14
CA MET A 1 -8.30 -5.20 -4.70
C MET A 1 -7.92 -6.63 -4.44
N ASP A 2 -7.18 -6.86 -3.40
CA ASP A 2 -6.62 -8.17 -3.06
C ASP A 2 -6.27 -8.23 -1.57
N TRP A 3 -6.06 -9.44 -1.04
CA TRP A 3 -5.77 -9.69 0.36
C TRP A 3 -4.31 -10.10 0.57
N VAL A 4 -3.68 -9.51 1.58
CA VAL A 4 -2.40 -9.96 2.09
C VAL A 4 -2.63 -10.56 3.47
N THR A 5 -2.35 -11.84 3.61
CA THR A 5 -2.58 -12.63 4.83
C THR A 5 -1.33 -13.36 5.27
N GLY A 6 -1.36 -13.93 6.48
CA GLY A 6 -0.22 -14.69 7.01
C GLY A 6 0.84 -13.80 7.67
N LEU A 7 0.49 -12.57 8.01
CA LEU A 7 1.35 -11.70 8.78
C LEU A 7 1.30 -12.09 10.27
N VAL A 8 2.41 -11.81 10.96
CA VAL A 8 2.45 -11.95 12.43
C VAL A 8 1.39 -11.00 13.02
N PRO A 9 0.57 -11.45 13.99
CA PRO A 9 -0.40 -10.59 14.64
C PRO A 9 0.23 -9.29 15.16
N GLY A 10 -0.36 -8.16 14.82
CA GLY A 10 0.16 -6.84 15.15
C GLY A 10 -0.95 -5.87 15.58
N GLY A 11 -0.56 -4.76 16.17
CA GLY A 11 -1.47 -3.77 16.73
C GLY A 11 -2.18 -4.27 18.00
N LYS A 12 -2.97 -3.39 18.60
CA LYS A 12 -3.75 -3.71 19.81
C LYS A 12 -4.83 -4.76 19.54
N GLU A 13 -5.30 -4.84 18.31
CA GLU A 13 -6.37 -5.74 17.87
C GLU A 13 -5.83 -7.06 17.31
N SER A 14 -4.51 -7.31 17.39
CA SER A 14 -3.87 -8.54 16.86
C SER A 14 -4.19 -8.82 15.40
N LEU A 15 -4.20 -7.79 14.57
CA LEU A 15 -4.46 -7.89 13.13
C LEU A 15 -3.38 -8.73 12.44
N ASN A 16 -3.77 -9.60 11.50
CA ASN A 16 -2.91 -10.59 10.86
C ASN A 16 -2.93 -10.56 9.33
N GLY A 17 -3.47 -9.47 8.77
CA GLY A 17 -3.53 -9.21 7.34
C GLY A 17 -3.95 -7.79 7.01
N PHE A 18 -3.95 -7.46 5.74
CA PHE A 18 -4.51 -6.19 5.25
C PHE A 18 -5.14 -6.36 3.86
N LEU A 19 -6.19 -5.57 3.62
CA LEU A 19 -6.79 -5.43 2.31
C LEU A 19 -6.01 -4.36 1.53
N ILE A 20 -5.49 -4.71 0.36
CA ILE A 20 -4.84 -3.79 -0.57
C ILE A 20 -5.82 -3.36 -1.66
N ILE A 21 -5.91 -2.06 -1.89
CA ILE A 21 -6.78 -1.47 -2.89
C ILE A 21 -5.94 -0.49 -3.72
N ALA A 22 -5.94 -0.71 -5.03
CA ALA A 22 -5.19 0.13 -5.95
C ALA A 22 -6.11 0.79 -6.97
N ASP A 23 -5.98 2.10 -7.13
CA ASP A 23 -6.60 2.81 -8.25
C ASP A 23 -5.86 2.48 -9.56
N ARG A 24 -6.59 2.01 -10.54
CA ARG A 24 -6.00 1.62 -11.84
C ARG A 24 -5.47 2.80 -12.63
N PHE A 25 -6.07 3.95 -12.50
CA PHE A 25 -5.69 5.17 -13.23
C PHE A 25 -4.53 5.87 -12.51
N GLY A 26 -4.76 6.38 -11.32
CA GLY A 26 -3.79 7.18 -10.55
C GLY A 26 -2.69 6.37 -9.86
N LYS A 27 -2.80 5.03 -9.85
CA LYS A 27 -1.87 4.12 -9.17
C LYS A 27 -1.79 4.31 -7.66
N ARG A 28 -2.73 5.04 -7.10
CA ARG A 28 -2.80 5.21 -5.65
C ARG A 28 -3.13 3.90 -4.98
N MET A 29 -2.40 3.62 -3.92
CA MET A 29 -2.57 2.44 -3.11
C MET A 29 -3.12 2.80 -1.74
N ARG A 30 -4.00 1.95 -1.24
CA ARG A 30 -4.49 1.97 0.14
C ARG A 30 -4.34 0.57 0.73
N CYS A 31 -3.79 0.53 1.92
CA CYS A 31 -3.64 -0.70 2.70
C CYS A 31 -4.45 -0.54 3.97
N LEU A 32 -5.38 -1.44 4.20
CA LEU A 32 -6.34 -1.40 5.30
C LEU A 32 -6.10 -2.61 6.18
N PRO A 33 -5.51 -2.45 7.38
CA PRO A 33 -5.29 -3.57 8.31
C PRO A 33 -6.60 -4.25 8.66
N CYS A 34 -6.59 -5.57 8.83
CA CYS A 34 -7.76 -6.38 9.07
C CYS A 34 -7.39 -7.76 9.61
N HIS A 35 -8.38 -8.55 10.00
CA HIS A 35 -8.18 -9.95 10.33
C HIS A 35 -8.33 -10.84 9.10
N LYS A 36 -7.52 -11.87 9.02
CA LYS A 36 -7.67 -12.91 8.00
C LYS A 36 -9.06 -13.56 8.05
N GLU A 37 -9.62 -13.66 9.23
CA GLU A 37 -10.92 -14.28 9.54
C GLU A 37 -12.12 -13.36 9.25
N ASP A 38 -11.90 -12.09 8.90
CA ASP A 38 -12.97 -11.14 8.58
C ASP A 38 -13.88 -11.69 7.50
N LYS A 39 -15.19 -11.56 7.72
CA LYS A 39 -16.23 -12.02 6.79
C LYS A 39 -16.49 -10.99 5.70
N ALA A 40 -17.32 -11.36 4.74
CA ALA A 40 -17.71 -10.49 3.63
C ALA A 40 -18.29 -9.14 4.09
N MET A 41 -19.06 -9.14 5.18
CA MET A 41 -19.65 -7.93 5.76
C MET A 41 -18.58 -7.00 6.35
N ASP A 42 -17.60 -7.55 7.10
CA ASP A 42 -16.52 -6.79 7.72
C ASP A 42 -15.65 -6.16 6.62
N THR A 43 -15.34 -6.95 5.59
CA THR A 43 -14.63 -6.47 4.39
C THR A 43 -15.38 -5.34 3.70
N ALA A 44 -16.70 -5.46 3.57
CA ALA A 44 -17.52 -4.43 2.94
C ALA A 44 -17.54 -3.14 3.76
N LEU A 45 -17.66 -3.23 5.08
CA LEU A 45 -17.59 -2.08 5.99
C LEU A 45 -16.22 -1.40 5.92
N LEU A 46 -15.15 -2.19 5.90
CA LEU A 46 -13.79 -1.69 5.75
C LEU A 46 -13.64 -0.93 4.41
N PHE A 47 -14.11 -1.50 3.32
CA PHE A 47 -14.11 -0.87 2.01
C PHE A 47 -14.98 0.38 1.97
N TRP A 48 -16.18 0.32 2.52
CA TRP A 48 -17.14 1.43 2.57
C TRP A 48 -16.54 2.65 3.26
N ASN A 49 -16.04 2.47 4.47
CA ASN A 49 -15.49 3.54 5.29
C ASN A 49 -14.22 4.17 4.71
N ASN A 50 -13.41 3.38 4.01
CA ASN A 50 -12.10 3.83 3.55
C ASN A 50 -12.05 4.21 2.08
N ILE A 51 -12.98 3.72 1.26
CA ILE A 51 -13.02 4.01 -0.18
C ILE A 51 -14.26 4.80 -0.54
N ILE A 52 -15.45 4.26 -0.28
CA ILE A 52 -16.68 4.87 -0.76
C ILE A 52 -16.89 6.26 -0.13
N PHE A 53 -16.75 6.39 1.18
CA PHE A 53 -16.91 7.70 1.83
C PHE A 53 -15.79 8.70 1.51
N LYS A 54 -14.61 8.23 1.11
CA LYS A 54 -13.48 9.12 0.83
C LYS A 54 -13.29 9.46 -0.64
N CYS A 55 -13.76 8.60 -1.54
CA CYS A 55 -13.45 8.68 -2.97
C CYS A 55 -14.70 8.52 -3.85
N GLY A 56 -15.86 8.23 -3.25
CA GLY A 56 -17.09 7.90 -3.99
C GLY A 56 -17.12 6.44 -4.46
N VAL A 57 -18.23 6.05 -5.05
CA VAL A 57 -18.47 4.69 -5.53
C VAL A 57 -17.68 4.46 -6.82
N PRO A 58 -16.76 3.49 -6.87
CA PRO A 58 -16.01 3.20 -8.08
C PRO A 58 -16.91 2.62 -9.17
N LYS A 59 -16.60 2.90 -10.43
CA LYS A 59 -17.36 2.39 -11.57
C LYS A 59 -17.27 0.87 -11.69
N ILE A 60 -16.09 0.33 -11.44
CA ILE A 60 -15.78 -1.11 -11.55
C ILE A 60 -14.81 -1.45 -10.43
N ILE A 61 -15.06 -2.54 -9.74
CA ILE A 61 -14.07 -3.19 -8.87
C ILE A 61 -13.57 -4.46 -9.55
N ILE A 62 -12.25 -4.66 -9.47
CA ILE A 62 -11.61 -5.89 -9.89
C ILE A 62 -10.99 -6.51 -8.65
N SER A 63 -11.35 -7.76 -8.38
CA SER A 63 -10.76 -8.58 -7.31
C SER A 63 -10.39 -9.95 -7.86
N ASP A 64 -9.63 -10.69 -7.11
CA ASP A 64 -9.53 -12.14 -7.29
C ASP A 64 -10.86 -12.83 -6.99
N ARG A 65 -10.87 -14.16 -7.12
CA ARG A 65 -12.05 -14.99 -6.83
C ARG A 65 -12.10 -15.47 -5.38
N ASP A 66 -11.52 -14.72 -4.45
CA ASP A 66 -11.67 -15.05 -3.03
C ASP A 66 -13.15 -15.06 -2.64
N LEU A 67 -13.54 -16.02 -1.81
CA LEU A 67 -14.91 -16.20 -1.34
C LEU A 67 -15.46 -14.94 -0.67
N LYS A 68 -14.62 -14.14 -0.07
CA LYS A 68 -15.00 -12.86 0.55
C LYS A 68 -15.54 -11.85 -0.46
N PHE A 69 -15.05 -11.89 -1.71
CA PHE A 69 -15.49 -10.98 -2.78
C PHE A 69 -16.55 -11.60 -3.69
N THR A 70 -16.62 -12.94 -3.75
CA THR A 70 -17.61 -13.66 -4.59
C THR A 70 -18.90 -13.94 -3.85
N SER A 71 -19.01 -13.54 -2.57
CA SER A 71 -20.22 -13.76 -1.78
C SER A 71 -21.43 -13.04 -2.38
N GLU A 72 -22.59 -13.63 -2.19
CA GLU A 72 -23.89 -13.07 -2.60
C GLU A 72 -24.08 -11.65 -2.01
N PHE A 73 -23.58 -11.41 -0.80
CA PHE A 73 -23.58 -10.09 -0.17
C PHE A 73 -22.92 -9.01 -1.05
N TRP A 74 -21.73 -9.28 -1.59
CA TRP A 74 -21.02 -8.34 -2.45
C TRP A 74 -21.75 -8.11 -3.78
N THR A 75 -22.27 -9.18 -4.37
CA THR A 75 -23.04 -9.12 -5.61
C THR A 75 -24.27 -8.23 -5.42
N ASN A 76 -25.06 -8.49 -4.40
CA ASN A 76 -26.25 -7.72 -4.09
C ASN A 76 -25.94 -6.27 -3.75
N LEU A 77 -24.88 -6.01 -2.98
CA LEU A 77 -24.46 -4.65 -2.65
C LEU A 77 -24.13 -3.84 -3.90
N TYR A 78 -23.41 -4.44 -4.85
CA TYR A 78 -23.05 -3.76 -6.10
C TYR A 78 -24.21 -3.57 -7.04
N ASP A 79 -25.11 -4.52 -7.12
CA ASP A 79 -26.35 -4.41 -7.90
C ASP A 79 -27.22 -3.28 -7.36
N MET A 80 -27.37 -3.14 -6.05
CA MET A 80 -28.08 -2.01 -5.41
C MET A 80 -27.43 -0.66 -5.71
N LEU A 81 -26.11 -0.61 -5.86
CA LEU A 81 -25.37 0.60 -6.25
C LEU A 81 -25.38 0.85 -7.76
N GLY A 82 -26.01 -0.01 -8.56
CA GLY A 82 -26.03 0.08 -10.03
C GLY A 82 -24.64 -0.02 -10.64
N LYS A 83 -23.74 -0.79 -10.04
CA LYS A 83 -22.33 -0.91 -10.43
C LYS A 83 -21.97 -2.36 -10.76
N LYS A 84 -20.86 -2.54 -11.49
CA LYS A 84 -20.38 -3.87 -11.89
C LYS A 84 -19.23 -4.32 -10.99
N LEU A 85 -19.36 -5.51 -10.45
CA LEU A 85 -18.27 -6.25 -9.85
C LEU A 85 -17.64 -7.14 -10.93
N ALA A 86 -16.36 -6.99 -11.18
CA ALA A 86 -15.62 -7.76 -12.16
C ALA A 86 -14.55 -8.61 -11.46
N PHE A 87 -14.61 -9.91 -11.68
CA PHE A 87 -13.59 -10.83 -11.17
C PHE A 87 -12.47 -10.98 -12.19
N SER A 88 -11.23 -11.06 -11.73
CA SER A 88 -10.11 -11.41 -12.60
C SER A 88 -10.34 -12.83 -13.14
N THR A 89 -10.24 -12.99 -14.45
CA THR A 89 -10.33 -14.31 -15.07
C THR A 89 -8.93 -14.90 -15.18
N ALA A 90 -8.83 -16.22 -15.03
CA ALA A 90 -7.58 -16.97 -15.17
C ALA A 90 -6.89 -16.76 -16.55
N TYR A 91 -7.66 -16.30 -17.53
CA TYR A 91 -7.20 -16.11 -18.92
C TYR A 91 -6.73 -14.71 -19.28
N HIS A 92 -6.75 -13.73 -18.35
CA HIS A 92 -6.18 -12.40 -18.57
C HIS A 92 -5.12 -12.05 -17.51
N PRO A 93 -3.94 -12.70 -17.57
CA PRO A 93 -2.88 -12.51 -16.59
C PRO A 93 -2.34 -11.08 -16.54
N GLN A 94 -2.54 -10.29 -17.60
CA GLN A 94 -2.09 -8.89 -17.65
C GLN A 94 -2.81 -7.97 -16.65
N THR A 95 -4.04 -8.29 -16.26
CA THR A 95 -4.82 -7.49 -15.31
C THR A 95 -4.46 -7.86 -13.85
N GLY A 96 -4.28 -9.16 -13.57
CA GLY A 96 -3.84 -9.66 -12.26
C GLY A 96 -2.36 -9.36 -11.98
N GLY A 97 -1.48 -9.57 -12.94
CA GLY A 97 -0.04 -9.41 -12.77
C GLY A 97 0.45 -7.99 -12.45
N ARG A 98 -0.39 -6.96 -12.58
CA ARG A 98 -0.07 -5.60 -12.13
C ARG A 98 -0.34 -5.41 -10.65
N ILE A 99 -1.45 -5.95 -10.16
CA ILE A 99 -1.81 -5.89 -8.73
C ILE A 99 -0.86 -6.80 -7.96
N GLU A 100 -0.62 -8.02 -8.44
CA GLU A 100 0.32 -8.95 -7.85
C GLU A 100 1.73 -8.35 -7.68
N ARG A 101 2.26 -7.69 -8.71
CA ARG A 101 3.55 -6.96 -8.61
C ARG A 101 3.52 -5.82 -7.61
N MET A 102 2.39 -5.15 -7.47
CA MET A 102 2.21 -4.10 -6.48
C MET A 102 2.20 -4.67 -5.07
N ILE A 103 1.53 -5.80 -4.86
CA ILE A 103 1.48 -6.54 -3.60
C ILE A 103 2.89 -6.99 -3.22
N GLN A 104 3.61 -7.68 -4.13
CA GLN A 104 5.00 -8.09 -3.91
C GLN A 104 5.89 -6.91 -3.50
N THR A 105 5.77 -5.79 -4.22
CA THR A 105 6.53 -4.57 -3.86
C THR A 105 6.20 -4.08 -2.46
N MET A 106 4.91 -4.12 -2.07
CA MET A 106 4.48 -3.70 -0.73
C MET A 106 4.96 -4.64 0.37
N GLU A 107 4.86 -5.95 0.15
CA GLU A 107 5.36 -6.96 1.09
C GLU A 107 6.86 -6.80 1.30
N ASP A 108 7.63 -6.61 0.24
CA ASP A 108 9.08 -6.40 0.32
C ASP A 108 9.44 -5.13 1.08
N ILE A 109 8.75 -4.02 0.79
CA ILE A 109 8.95 -2.76 1.52
C ILE A 109 8.58 -2.95 2.99
N LEU A 110 7.42 -3.54 3.26
CA LEU A 110 6.93 -3.75 4.62
C LEU A 110 7.88 -4.65 5.41
N ARG A 111 8.34 -5.76 4.81
CA ARG A 111 9.33 -6.66 5.43
C ARG A 111 10.61 -5.93 5.80
N ARG A 112 11.16 -5.13 4.89
CA ARG A 112 12.39 -4.34 5.15
C ARG A 112 12.15 -3.27 6.22
N VAL A 113 11.04 -2.55 6.15
CA VAL A 113 10.70 -1.50 7.14
C VAL A 113 10.47 -2.13 8.53
N CYS A 114 9.81 -3.28 8.60
CA CYS A 114 9.63 -4.03 9.86
C CYS A 114 10.96 -4.54 10.41
N ALA A 115 11.85 -5.05 9.56
CA ALA A 115 13.18 -5.46 9.99
C ALA A 115 13.97 -4.30 10.62
N TYR A 116 13.92 -3.12 10.00
CA TYR A 116 14.52 -1.92 10.58
C TYR A 116 13.77 -1.41 11.81
N GLY A 117 12.45 -1.59 11.86
CA GLY A 117 11.60 -1.17 12.99
C GLY A 117 11.76 -2.05 14.22
N MET A 118 12.09 -3.35 14.04
CA MET A 118 12.35 -4.27 15.16
C MET A 118 13.64 -3.91 15.94
N GLU A 119 14.59 -3.25 15.28
CA GLU A 119 15.79 -2.74 15.94
C GLU A 119 15.55 -1.43 16.70
N TYR A 120 14.43 -0.76 16.44
CA TYR A 120 14.10 0.51 17.09
C TYR A 120 13.11 0.28 18.22
N LYS A 121 13.63 0.30 19.44
CA LYS A 121 12.81 0.43 20.65
C LYS A 121 12.65 1.91 20.96
N ASP A 122 11.42 2.35 21.20
CA ASP A 122 11.21 3.68 21.74
C ASP A 122 11.65 3.75 23.21
N HIS A 123 11.59 4.93 23.81
CA HIS A 123 11.97 5.13 25.22
C HIS A 123 11.14 4.31 26.21
N GLU A 124 9.97 3.82 25.78
CA GLU A 124 9.07 2.98 26.57
C GLU A 124 9.28 1.48 26.28
N GLY A 125 10.21 1.15 25.38
CA GLY A 125 10.56 -0.24 25.03
C GLY A 125 9.59 -0.93 24.07
N TYR A 126 8.64 -0.20 23.48
CA TYR A 126 7.71 -0.75 22.49
C TYR A 126 8.39 -0.95 21.14
N THR A 127 8.26 -2.15 20.60
CA THR A 127 8.62 -2.44 19.21
C THR A 127 7.47 -2.04 18.29
N HIS A 128 7.76 -1.25 17.27
CA HIS A 128 6.76 -0.87 16.28
C HIS A 128 6.50 -2.03 15.34
N ASP A 129 5.28 -2.54 15.37
CA ASP A 129 4.81 -3.61 14.49
C ASP A 129 4.42 -3.09 13.10
N TRP A 130 4.14 -4.01 12.19
CA TRP A 130 3.78 -3.69 10.81
C TRP A 130 2.50 -2.83 10.68
N VAL A 131 1.54 -2.97 11.61
CA VAL A 131 0.29 -2.19 11.59
C VAL A 131 0.59 -0.72 11.80
N THR A 132 1.46 -0.40 12.75
CA THR A 132 1.92 0.96 13.03
C THR A 132 2.73 1.55 11.88
N LEU A 133 3.51 0.73 11.17
CA LEU A 133 4.39 1.17 10.08
C LEU A 133 3.68 1.26 8.73
N LEU A 134 2.57 0.55 8.56
CA LEU A 134 1.84 0.46 7.28
C LEU A 134 1.43 1.83 6.70
N PRO A 135 0.95 2.82 7.48
CA PRO A 135 0.65 4.16 6.97
C PRO A 135 1.87 4.89 6.40
N ALA A 136 3.04 4.71 7.00
CA ALA A 136 4.28 5.31 6.52
C ALA A 136 4.72 4.69 5.18
N VAL A 137 4.64 3.39 5.07
CA VAL A 137 4.92 2.63 3.83
C VAL A 137 3.96 3.04 2.72
N GLN A 138 2.67 3.13 3.02
CA GLN A 138 1.64 3.58 2.09
C GLN A 138 1.91 5.02 1.60
N LEU A 139 2.30 5.92 2.51
CA LEU A 139 2.62 7.30 2.16
C LEU A 139 3.85 7.37 1.26
N ALA A 140 4.93 6.66 1.61
CA ALA A 140 6.15 6.60 0.80
C ALA A 140 5.86 6.10 -0.62
N TYR A 141 5.05 5.06 -0.76
CA TYR A 141 4.63 4.56 -2.08
C TYR A 141 3.85 5.64 -2.86
N ASN A 142 2.85 6.25 -2.23
CA ASN A 142 1.96 7.21 -2.90
C ASN A 142 2.64 8.55 -3.22
N THR A 143 3.78 8.85 -2.60
CA THR A 143 4.60 10.03 -2.88
C THR A 143 5.82 9.74 -3.77
N SER A 144 6.06 8.47 -4.09
CA SER A 144 7.09 8.07 -5.04
C SER A 144 6.57 8.13 -6.47
N GLN A 145 7.44 8.54 -7.39
CA GLN A 145 7.09 8.60 -8.82
C GLN A 145 6.80 7.21 -9.38
N HIS A 146 5.64 7.01 -10.01
CA HIS A 146 5.27 5.75 -10.62
C HIS A 146 5.76 5.68 -12.07
N SER A 147 6.40 4.57 -12.47
CA SER A 147 7.01 4.40 -13.80
C SER A 147 6.02 4.58 -14.97
N THR A 148 4.77 4.11 -14.81
CA THR A 148 3.76 4.19 -15.87
C THR A 148 3.21 5.60 -16.08
N THR A 149 3.07 6.39 -15.00
CA THR A 149 2.45 7.73 -15.07
C THR A 149 3.48 8.85 -15.13
N GLY A 150 4.74 8.55 -14.78
CA GLY A 150 5.77 9.57 -14.62
C GLY A 150 5.51 10.54 -13.46
N LYS A 151 4.43 10.34 -12.71
CA LYS A 151 4.00 11.21 -11.61
C LYS A 151 3.77 10.39 -10.34
N THR A 152 3.71 11.07 -9.20
CA THR A 152 3.35 10.42 -7.95
C THR A 152 1.85 10.13 -7.92
N PRO A 153 1.41 8.99 -7.36
CA PRO A 153 -0.01 8.68 -7.19
C PRO A 153 -0.79 9.79 -6.45
N SER A 154 -0.18 10.41 -5.46
CA SER A 154 -0.79 11.52 -4.72
C SER A 154 -1.05 12.74 -5.62
N LEU A 155 -0.10 13.09 -6.48
CA LEU A 155 -0.26 14.20 -7.43
C LEU A 155 -1.37 13.92 -8.44
N VAL A 156 -1.45 12.69 -8.95
CA VAL A 156 -2.47 12.30 -9.94
C VAL A 156 -3.88 12.35 -9.34
N GLU A 157 -4.05 11.89 -8.08
CA GLU A 157 -5.37 11.85 -7.45
C GLU A 157 -5.79 13.23 -6.90
N LYS A 158 -4.87 13.95 -6.25
CA LYS A 158 -5.19 15.16 -5.48
C LYS A 158 -4.81 16.47 -6.17
N GLY A 159 -4.01 16.39 -7.24
CA GLY A 159 -3.43 17.59 -7.87
C GLY A 159 -2.22 18.16 -7.13
N TRP A 160 -1.81 17.60 -6.00
CA TRP A 160 -0.67 18.06 -5.19
C TRP A 160 -0.04 16.90 -4.42
N ASN A 161 1.24 17.04 -4.08
CA ASN A 161 1.92 16.10 -3.20
C ASN A 161 1.75 16.53 -1.75
N PRO A 162 1.41 15.61 -0.82
CA PRO A 162 1.38 15.94 0.59
C PRO A 162 2.77 16.36 1.07
N LEU A 163 2.81 17.41 1.88
CA LEU A 163 4.04 17.78 2.58
C LEU A 163 4.36 16.68 3.59
N LEU A 164 5.56 16.13 3.47
CA LEU A 164 6.04 15.15 4.43
C LEU A 164 6.47 15.87 5.71
N PRO A 165 6.39 15.26 6.89
CA PRO A 165 6.90 15.82 8.12
C PRO A 165 8.35 16.28 8.01
N VAL A 166 9.16 15.57 7.22
CA VAL A 166 10.56 15.90 6.93
C VAL A 166 10.72 17.23 6.20
N ASP A 167 9.77 17.64 5.38
CA ASP A 167 9.83 18.90 4.63
C ASP A 167 9.64 20.13 5.53
N ARG A 168 9.01 19.96 6.69
CA ARG A 168 8.77 21.03 7.67
C ARG A 168 9.92 21.25 8.65
N LEU A 169 10.83 20.28 8.78
CA LEU A 169 11.94 20.36 9.74
C LEU A 169 13.07 21.30 9.35
N LYS A 170 13.02 21.92 8.19
CA LYS A 170 13.98 22.95 7.77
C LYS A 170 13.84 24.27 8.52
N LYS A 171 12.83 24.45 9.39
CA LYS A 171 12.67 25.61 10.26
C LYS A 171 12.89 25.18 11.71
N ASN A 172 13.85 25.84 12.38
CA ASN A 172 14.25 25.68 13.78
C ASN A 172 13.08 25.39 14.73
N ILE A 173 12.98 24.16 15.22
CA ILE A 173 12.05 23.77 16.27
C ILE A 173 12.85 23.74 17.58
N LEU A 174 12.68 24.76 18.39
CA LEU A 174 13.50 24.98 19.58
C LEU A 174 13.11 24.14 20.80
N THR A 175 11.91 23.54 20.83
CA THR A 175 11.47 22.67 21.96
C THR A 175 10.50 21.61 21.46
N ILE A 176 10.97 20.38 21.29
CA ILE A 176 10.12 19.24 20.99
C ILE A 176 10.10 18.32 22.20
N HIS A 177 8.89 17.88 22.59
CA HIS A 177 8.75 16.84 23.58
C HIS A 177 9.54 15.58 23.16
N PRO A 178 10.34 14.94 24.02
CA PRO A 178 11.19 13.80 23.65
C PRO A 178 10.43 12.70 22.91
N THR A 179 9.29 12.26 23.42
CA THR A 179 8.42 11.23 22.80
C THR A 179 7.92 11.63 21.42
N ALA A 180 7.58 12.90 21.18
CA ALA A 180 7.18 13.40 19.87
C ALA A 180 8.36 13.41 18.88
N LYS A 181 9.56 13.68 19.36
CA LYS A 181 10.79 13.61 18.57
C LYS A 181 11.11 12.18 18.15
N ASP A 182 10.92 11.22 19.04
CA ASP A 182 11.18 9.82 18.75
C ASP A 182 10.16 9.25 17.76
N PHE A 183 8.89 9.53 17.97
CA PHE A 183 7.84 9.17 17.01
C PHE A 183 8.13 9.75 15.62
N HIS A 184 8.52 11.03 15.56
CA HIS A 184 8.90 11.68 14.31
C HIS A 184 10.10 11.00 13.63
N ASN A 185 11.16 10.72 14.40
CA ASN A 185 12.38 10.09 13.88
C ASN A 185 12.10 8.67 13.36
N MET A 186 11.31 7.89 14.10
CA MET A 186 10.84 6.58 13.67
C MET A 186 10.08 6.67 12.34
N TRP A 187 9.11 7.57 12.28
CA TRP A 187 8.28 7.74 11.09
C TRP A 187 9.10 8.20 9.88
N LYS A 188 10.01 9.14 10.09
CA LYS A 188 10.96 9.57 9.08
C LYS A 188 11.81 8.40 8.59
N LYS A 189 12.42 7.62 9.50
CA LYS A 189 13.24 6.46 9.15
C LYS A 189 12.43 5.43 8.35
N ALA A 190 11.20 5.16 8.74
CA ALA A 190 10.30 4.24 8.01
C ALA A 190 10.00 4.74 6.58
N CYS A 191 9.67 6.03 6.42
CA CYS A 191 9.43 6.63 5.12
C CYS A 191 10.68 6.64 4.23
N ASP A 192 11.84 7.02 4.78
CA ASP A 192 13.10 7.07 4.05
C ASP A 192 13.53 5.66 3.62
N THR A 193 13.37 4.65 4.49
CA THR A 193 13.65 3.26 4.17
C THR A 193 12.74 2.75 3.07
N ALA A 194 11.43 3.00 3.18
CA ALA A 194 10.47 2.62 2.16
C ALA A 194 10.77 3.27 0.80
N ALA A 195 11.11 4.56 0.81
CA ALA A 195 11.49 5.28 -0.41
C ALA A 195 12.76 4.71 -1.07
N LYS A 196 13.79 4.37 -0.26
CA LYS A 196 15.01 3.69 -0.75
C LYS A 196 14.68 2.34 -1.36
N CYS A 197 13.90 1.50 -0.67
CA CYS A 197 13.49 0.19 -1.18
C CYS A 197 12.74 0.31 -2.52
N ILE A 198 11.87 1.30 -2.67
CA ILE A 198 11.15 1.56 -3.92
C ILE A 198 12.13 1.96 -5.03
N ALA A 199 13.11 2.81 -4.72
CA ALA A 199 14.11 3.24 -5.70
C ALA A 199 15.01 2.07 -6.16
N GLU A 200 15.50 1.26 -5.22
CA GLU A 200 16.31 0.07 -5.50
C GLU A 200 15.56 -0.96 -6.36
N GLU A 201 14.29 -1.21 -6.03
CA GLU A 201 13.44 -2.13 -6.79
C GLU A 201 13.19 -1.64 -8.23
N LYS A 202 13.03 -0.32 -8.41
CA LYS A 202 12.90 0.27 -9.75
C LYS A 202 14.17 0.11 -10.56
N GLU A 203 15.32 0.37 -9.95
CA GLU A 203 16.60 0.23 -10.63
C GLU A 203 16.89 -1.23 -11.00
N TYR A 204 16.64 -2.17 -10.08
CA TYR A 204 16.75 -3.59 -10.34
C TYR A 204 15.86 -4.05 -11.52
N LYS A 205 14.60 -3.62 -11.54
CA LYS A 205 13.67 -3.93 -12.64
C LYS A 205 14.13 -3.34 -13.96
N LYS A 206 14.67 -2.11 -13.95
CA LYS A 206 15.22 -1.47 -15.14
C LYS A 206 16.42 -2.26 -15.67
N GLN A 207 17.40 -2.56 -14.84
CA GLN A 207 18.58 -3.32 -15.22
C GLN A 207 18.23 -4.71 -15.78
N ARG A 208 17.22 -5.39 -15.17
CA ARG A 208 16.73 -6.67 -15.69
C ARG A 208 16.03 -6.54 -17.03
N TRP A 209 15.25 -5.48 -17.23
CA TRP A 209 14.60 -5.18 -18.50
C TRP A 209 15.65 -4.90 -19.58
N ASP A 210 16.62 -4.04 -19.31
CA ASP A 210 17.67 -3.68 -20.24
C ASP A 210 18.48 -4.93 -20.67
N LYS A 211 18.81 -5.83 -19.73
CA LYS A 211 19.48 -7.10 -20.03
C LYS A 211 18.66 -8.04 -20.92
N LEU A 212 17.34 -8.05 -20.77
CA LEU A 212 16.45 -8.93 -21.57
C LEU A 212 16.13 -8.37 -22.96
N HIS A 213 16.34 -7.07 -23.17
CA HIS A 213 16.00 -6.34 -24.40
C HIS A 213 17.23 -5.69 -25.06
N MET A 214 18.44 -6.06 -24.64
CA MET A 214 19.64 -5.76 -25.45
C MET A 214 19.48 -6.46 -26.80
N GLU A 215 19.40 -5.66 -27.87
CA GLU A 215 19.39 -6.19 -29.21
C GLU A 215 20.66 -7.04 -29.42
N PRO A 216 20.56 -8.25 -30.00
CA PRO A 216 21.75 -8.98 -30.36
C PRO A 216 22.49 -8.15 -31.42
N ASP A 217 23.75 -7.83 -31.17
CA ASP A 217 24.67 -7.26 -32.16
C ASP A 217 24.69 -8.19 -33.36
N PHE A 218 23.92 -7.89 -34.37
CA PHE A 218 24.06 -8.51 -35.70
C PHE A 218 25.32 -7.94 -36.35
N LYS A 219 26.39 -8.68 -36.22
CA LYS A 219 27.57 -8.52 -37.10
C LYS A 219 27.34 -9.21 -38.40
#